data_090caec6050fd50826cdaab902c8ab41
#
_entry.id   090caec6050fd50826cdaab902c8ab41
#
_cell.length_a   1.000
_cell.length_b   1.000
_cell.length_c   1.000
_cell.angle_alpha   90.00
_cell.angle_beta   90.00
_cell.angle_gamma   90.00
#
_symmetry.space_group_name_H-M   'P 1'
#
loop_
_entity.id
_entity.type
_entity.pdbx_description
1 polymer ?
#
loop_
_entity_poly.entity_id
_entity_poly.type
_entity_poly.pdbx_seq_one_letter_code
_entity_poly.pdbx_strand_id
1 'polypeptide(L)'
;LPADGYRYQAVPNIEVAEKGVFEENGFNEKNVGVSSTESVYGNEHTLTFDPFVTNGLAEDSLPTMVTPFIDSARGGVEYLGQLIAKYGSPEGNGVLFNDKDDVWYMEIVTGHHWVAQRIPDDAYAVAANQVAIQWVDFDDPDNFMWSDGIQEFVAEHHLNPDKEGFNFRHI
;
A
#
# COMPACT_ATOMS: atom_id res chain seq x y z
N LEU A 1 -18.14 5.73 9.18
CA LEU A 1 -16.97 5.32 9.98
C LEU A 1 -17.46 4.69 11.27
N PRO A 2 -16.84 3.60 11.76
CA PRO A 2 -17.13 3.07 13.09
C PRO A 2 -16.93 4.15 14.16
N ALA A 3 -17.77 4.12 15.21
CA ALA A 3 -17.75 5.11 16.27
C ALA A 3 -16.51 5.07 17.16
N ASP A 4 -15.66 4.04 17.00
CA ASP A 4 -14.58 3.69 17.92
C ASP A 4 -13.17 3.97 17.35
N GLY A 5 -13.06 4.69 16.24
CA GLY A 5 -11.78 5.08 15.66
C GLY A 5 -11.05 6.16 16.45
N TYR A 6 -9.72 6.17 16.38
CA TYR A 6 -8.90 7.26 16.90
C TYR A 6 -9.24 8.58 16.21
N ARG A 7 -9.12 9.67 16.96
CA ARG A 7 -9.19 11.00 16.34
C ARG A 7 -7.98 11.20 15.45
N TYR A 8 -8.21 11.79 14.30
CA TYR A 8 -7.14 12.08 13.35
C TYR A 8 -7.33 13.44 12.71
N GLN A 9 -6.26 13.98 12.20
CA GLN A 9 -6.22 15.17 11.38
C GLN A 9 -5.79 14.76 9.97
N ALA A 10 -6.52 15.20 8.98
CA ALA A 10 -6.24 14.93 7.58
C ALA A 10 -6.10 16.24 6.78
N VAL A 11 -5.45 16.11 5.64
CA VAL A 11 -5.37 17.16 4.64
C VAL A 11 -6.33 16.79 3.51
N PRO A 12 -7.49 17.47 3.43
CA PRO A 12 -8.47 17.17 2.38
C PRO A 12 -8.01 17.75 1.04
N ASN A 13 -8.46 17.08 -0.03
CA ASN A 13 -8.30 17.59 -1.38
C ASN A 13 -9.07 18.91 -1.54
N ILE A 14 -8.56 19.81 -2.37
CA ILE A 14 -9.17 21.11 -2.69
C ILE A 14 -10.51 20.98 -3.46
N GLU A 15 -10.75 19.85 -4.12
CA GLU A 15 -11.92 19.60 -4.97
C GLU A 15 -13.08 18.90 -4.24
N VAL A 16 -13.19 19.07 -2.93
CA VAL A 16 -14.22 18.46 -2.08
C VAL A 16 -15.65 18.61 -2.64
N ALA A 17 -15.96 19.73 -3.30
CA ALA A 17 -17.29 19.99 -3.85
C ALA A 17 -17.66 19.05 -5.03
N GLU A 18 -16.67 18.57 -5.77
CA GLU A 18 -16.87 17.73 -6.96
C GLU A 18 -16.67 16.25 -6.67
N LYS A 19 -15.72 15.91 -5.80
CA LYS A 19 -15.28 14.52 -5.54
C LYS A 19 -15.67 13.99 -4.15
N GLY A 20 -16.29 14.81 -3.30
CA GLY A 20 -16.59 14.45 -1.92
C GLY A 20 -15.40 14.63 -0.99
N VAL A 21 -15.40 13.94 0.16
CA VAL A 21 -14.28 13.96 1.10
C VAL A 21 -13.18 13.06 0.53
N PHE A 22 -12.07 13.68 0.23
CA PHE A 22 -10.88 13.09 -0.34
C PHE A 22 -9.70 13.51 0.51
N GLU A 23 -8.95 12.56 1.04
CA GLU A 23 -7.84 12.81 1.94
C GLU A 23 -6.56 12.21 1.37
N GLU A 24 -5.53 13.01 1.15
CA GLU A 24 -4.25 12.56 0.61
C GLU A 24 -3.29 12.09 1.70
N ASN A 25 -3.39 12.70 2.88
CA ASN A 25 -2.56 12.35 4.02
C ASN A 25 -3.20 12.78 5.34
N GLY A 26 -2.70 12.21 6.43
CA GLY A 26 -3.12 12.57 7.77
C GLY A 26 -2.31 11.86 8.85
N PHE A 27 -2.61 12.19 10.08
CA PHE A 27 -2.07 11.49 11.25
C PHE A 27 -3.10 11.43 12.38
N ASN A 28 -3.00 10.40 13.20
CA ASN A 28 -3.93 10.18 14.29
C ASN A 28 -3.35 10.53 15.67
N GLU A 29 -4.16 10.44 16.71
CA GLU A 29 -3.76 10.74 18.10
C GLU A 29 -2.76 9.73 18.69
N LYS A 30 -2.42 8.66 17.96
CA LYS A 30 -1.32 7.74 18.29
C LYS A 30 -0.01 8.15 17.63
N ASN A 31 0.03 9.29 16.95
CA ASN A 31 1.16 9.77 16.14
C ASN A 31 1.53 8.83 14.99
N VAL A 32 0.55 8.15 14.43
CA VAL A 32 0.75 7.38 13.20
C VAL A 32 0.29 8.22 12.02
N GLY A 33 1.20 8.43 11.07
CA GLY A 33 0.94 9.14 9.83
C GLY A 33 0.68 8.17 8.68
N VAL A 34 -0.21 8.58 7.77
CA VAL A 34 -0.53 7.86 6.52
C VAL A 34 -0.54 8.87 5.37
N SER A 35 0.06 8.50 4.25
CA SER A 35 -0.04 9.25 3.00
C SER A 35 -0.21 8.26 1.85
N SER A 36 -1.14 8.52 0.95
CA SER A 36 -1.39 7.71 -0.24
C SER A 36 -1.17 8.53 -1.51
N THR A 37 -0.89 7.83 -2.60
CA THR A 37 -0.71 8.45 -3.92
C THR A 37 -0.95 7.43 -5.03
N GLU A 38 -1.72 7.79 -6.06
CA GLU A 38 -1.85 7.04 -7.31
C GLU A 38 -0.59 7.24 -8.16
N SER A 39 0.46 6.49 -7.86
CA SER A 39 1.78 6.69 -8.47
C SER A 39 2.45 5.40 -8.93
N VAL A 40 1.83 4.26 -8.69
CA VAL A 40 2.37 2.94 -9.03
C VAL A 40 1.58 2.37 -10.21
N TYR A 41 2.31 1.80 -11.16
CA TYR A 41 1.68 1.21 -12.35
C TYR A 41 1.89 -0.30 -12.33
N GLY A 42 0.78 -1.05 -12.33
CA GLY A 42 0.81 -2.49 -12.50
C GLY A 42 1.26 -2.88 -13.91
N ASN A 43 1.95 -4.01 -14.02
CA ASN A 43 2.30 -4.60 -15.31
C ASN A 43 1.02 -5.09 -16.02
N GLU A 44 0.82 -4.68 -17.29
CA GLU A 44 -0.36 -5.08 -18.05
C GLU A 44 -0.53 -6.60 -18.13
N HIS A 45 0.57 -7.35 -18.20
CA HIS A 45 0.51 -8.80 -18.22
C HIS A 45 0.02 -9.37 -16.88
N THR A 46 0.54 -8.85 -15.78
CA THR A 46 0.13 -9.25 -14.42
C THR A 46 -1.34 -8.90 -14.15
N LEU A 47 -1.79 -7.74 -14.64
CA LEU A 47 -3.19 -7.30 -14.53
C LEU A 47 -4.18 -8.17 -15.32
N THR A 48 -3.73 -9.04 -16.23
CA THR A 48 -4.64 -10.00 -16.89
C THR A 48 -5.10 -11.10 -15.94
N PHE A 49 -4.35 -11.38 -14.88
CA PHE A 49 -4.64 -12.44 -13.91
C PHE A 49 -5.24 -11.92 -12.60
N ASP A 50 -4.88 -10.70 -12.18
CA ASP A 50 -5.50 -9.99 -11.06
C ASP A 50 -5.81 -8.53 -11.45
N PRO A 51 -6.91 -8.31 -12.19
CA PRO A 51 -7.27 -6.99 -12.68
C PRO A 51 -7.70 -6.06 -11.53
N PHE A 52 -7.53 -4.77 -11.73
CA PHE A 52 -8.05 -3.75 -10.83
C PHE A 52 -9.56 -3.89 -10.59
N VAL A 53 -9.98 -3.68 -9.35
CA VAL A 53 -11.37 -3.81 -8.90
C VAL A 53 -12.05 -2.45 -8.96
N THR A 54 -12.93 -2.22 -9.92
CA THR A 54 -13.55 -0.91 -10.21
C THR A 54 -14.17 -0.21 -9.01
N ASN A 55 -14.72 -0.96 -8.05
CA ASN A 55 -15.32 -0.42 -6.82
C ASN A 55 -14.45 -0.72 -5.58
N GLY A 56 -13.15 -0.93 -5.79
CA GLY A 56 -12.17 -1.14 -4.73
C GLY A 56 -11.84 0.15 -3.96
N LEU A 57 -10.84 0.05 -3.10
CA LEU A 57 -10.35 1.18 -2.31
C LEU A 57 -9.34 1.98 -3.11
N ALA A 58 -9.75 3.17 -3.56
CA ALA A 58 -8.93 4.11 -4.31
C ALA A 58 -8.12 5.01 -3.37
N GLU A 59 -7.11 5.69 -3.92
CA GLU A 59 -6.25 6.66 -3.23
C GLU A 59 -7.04 7.58 -2.30
N ASP A 60 -8.14 8.10 -2.80
CA ASP A 60 -9.00 9.06 -2.12
C ASP A 60 -9.65 8.54 -0.83
N SER A 61 -9.74 7.24 -0.67
CA SER A 61 -10.36 6.61 0.49
C SER A 61 -9.36 5.97 1.46
N LEU A 62 -8.14 5.68 1.02
CA LEU A 62 -7.16 4.94 1.81
C LEU A 62 -6.83 5.60 3.15
N PRO A 63 -6.44 6.90 3.23
CA PRO A 63 -6.16 7.53 4.53
C PRO A 63 -7.37 7.56 5.46
N THR A 64 -8.56 7.87 4.93
CA THR A 64 -9.81 7.88 5.71
C THR A 64 -10.15 6.51 6.29
N MET A 65 -9.93 5.45 5.51
CA MET A 65 -10.27 4.09 5.92
C MET A 65 -9.25 3.47 6.88
N VAL A 66 -8.02 3.97 6.90
CA VAL A 66 -6.92 3.36 7.66
C VAL A 66 -6.54 4.17 8.89
N THR A 67 -6.33 5.48 8.75
CA THR A 67 -5.77 6.34 9.81
C THR A 67 -6.51 6.24 11.15
N PRO A 68 -7.85 6.14 11.22
CA PRO A 68 -8.56 6.03 12.49
C PRO A 68 -8.38 4.70 13.23
N PHE A 69 -7.84 3.66 12.58
CA PHE A 69 -7.92 2.29 13.10
C PHE A 69 -6.56 1.65 13.36
N ILE A 70 -5.49 2.42 13.25
CA ILE A 70 -4.11 1.93 13.40
C ILE A 70 -3.40 2.64 14.56
N ASP A 71 -2.49 1.94 15.23
CA ASP A 71 -1.70 2.46 16.34
C ASP A 71 -0.17 2.35 16.11
N SER A 72 0.23 1.81 14.97
CA SER A 72 1.62 1.71 14.52
C SER A 72 1.72 1.74 13.00
N ALA A 73 2.89 2.09 12.46
CA ALA A 73 3.15 2.08 11.03
C ALA A 73 3.03 0.66 10.45
N ARG A 74 3.63 -0.34 11.12
CA ARG A 74 3.52 -1.75 10.73
C ARG A 74 2.07 -2.24 10.76
N GLY A 75 1.33 -1.93 11.84
CA GLY A 75 -0.10 -2.26 11.95
C GLY A 75 -0.94 -1.61 10.86
N GLY A 76 -0.51 -0.45 10.36
CA GLY A 76 -1.12 0.22 9.20
C GLY A 76 -0.99 -0.59 7.92
N VAL A 77 0.20 -1.14 7.63
CA VAL A 77 0.42 -2.04 6.49
C VAL A 77 -0.45 -3.30 6.60
N GLU A 78 -0.46 -3.94 7.77
CA GLU A 78 -1.26 -5.14 8.03
C GLU A 78 -2.77 -4.88 7.82
N TYR A 79 -3.26 -3.77 8.38
CA TYR A 79 -4.67 -3.42 8.29
C TYR A 79 -5.08 -3.08 6.84
N LEU A 80 -4.29 -2.26 6.15
CA LEU A 80 -4.55 -1.94 4.74
C LEU A 80 -4.47 -3.21 3.87
N GLY A 81 -3.49 -4.07 4.10
CA GLY A 81 -3.37 -5.35 3.40
C GLY A 81 -4.64 -6.22 3.51
N GLN A 82 -5.24 -6.29 4.70
CA GLN A 82 -6.52 -6.99 4.92
C GLN A 82 -7.69 -6.33 4.17
N LEU A 83 -7.70 -5.00 4.11
CA LEU A 83 -8.73 -4.27 3.36
C LEU A 83 -8.59 -4.50 1.86
N ILE A 84 -7.37 -4.46 1.31
CA ILE A 84 -7.10 -4.74 -0.11
C ILE A 84 -7.45 -6.19 -0.47
N ALA A 85 -7.09 -7.15 0.38
CA ALA A 85 -7.48 -8.56 0.17
C ALA A 85 -9.00 -8.76 0.12
N LYS A 86 -9.76 -7.92 0.82
CA LYS A 86 -11.22 -8.04 0.90
C LYS A 86 -11.97 -7.25 -0.15
N TYR A 87 -11.51 -6.05 -0.46
CA TYR A 87 -12.25 -5.09 -1.28
C TYR A 87 -11.58 -4.80 -2.62
N GLY A 88 -10.30 -5.11 -2.72
CA GLY A 88 -9.46 -4.80 -3.87
C GLY A 88 -9.10 -3.33 -4.01
N SER A 89 -8.25 -3.04 -5.00
CA SER A 89 -7.88 -1.69 -5.42
C SER A 89 -8.26 -1.45 -6.88
N PRO A 90 -8.79 -0.26 -7.25
CA PRO A 90 -9.13 0.08 -8.63
C PRO A 90 -7.93 0.61 -9.43
N GLU A 91 -6.79 0.83 -8.78
CA GLU A 91 -5.62 1.52 -9.34
C GLU A 91 -4.35 1.14 -8.57
N GLY A 92 -3.20 1.52 -9.10
CA GLY A 92 -1.91 1.30 -8.44
C GLY A 92 -1.56 2.41 -7.47
N ASN A 93 -1.35 2.06 -6.21
CA ASN A 93 -1.12 3.02 -5.13
C ASN A 93 0.21 2.78 -4.41
N GLY A 94 0.91 3.88 -4.11
CA GLY A 94 1.97 3.92 -3.11
C GLY A 94 1.42 4.48 -1.79
N VAL A 95 1.64 3.78 -0.69
CA VAL A 95 1.17 4.22 0.64
C VAL A 95 2.33 4.24 1.62
N LEU A 96 2.50 5.38 2.28
CA LEU A 96 3.52 5.56 3.31
C LEU A 96 2.84 5.54 4.68
N PHE A 97 3.46 4.81 5.59
CA PHE A 97 3.10 4.77 7.00
C PHE A 97 4.31 5.17 7.83
N ASN A 98 4.08 5.97 8.85
CA ASN A 98 5.14 6.30 9.80
C ASN A 98 4.59 6.42 11.22
N ASP A 99 5.41 6.03 12.18
CA ASP A 99 5.22 6.34 13.59
C ASP A 99 6.56 6.79 14.20
N LYS A 100 6.70 6.71 15.53
CA LYS A 100 7.92 7.12 16.21
C LYS A 100 9.08 6.13 16.05
N ASP A 101 8.80 4.89 15.66
CA ASP A 101 9.76 3.78 15.63
C ASP A 101 10.06 3.34 14.19
N ASP A 102 9.07 3.38 13.29
CA ASP A 102 9.15 2.79 11.97
C ASP A 102 8.63 3.70 10.86
N VAL A 103 9.19 3.51 9.66
CA VAL A 103 8.65 4.00 8.39
C VAL A 103 8.48 2.83 7.44
N TRP A 104 7.28 2.68 6.88
CA TRP A 104 6.95 1.64 5.91
C TRP A 104 6.44 2.26 4.62
N TYR A 105 6.86 1.68 3.50
CA TYR A 105 6.35 2.01 2.18
C TYR A 105 5.71 0.77 1.56
N MET A 106 4.46 0.89 1.15
CA MET A 106 3.66 -0.18 0.56
C MET A 106 3.27 0.19 -0.87
N GLU A 107 3.39 -0.75 -1.79
CA GLU A 107 2.96 -0.62 -3.18
C GLU A 107 1.89 -1.65 -3.50
N ILE A 108 0.72 -1.18 -3.92
CA ILE A 108 -0.41 -1.96 -4.40
C ILE A 108 -0.38 -1.89 -5.92
N VAL A 109 -0.16 -3.01 -6.61
CA VAL A 109 0.15 -3.02 -8.05
C VAL A 109 -0.91 -3.72 -8.91
N THR A 110 -1.82 -4.46 -8.27
CA THR A 110 -2.94 -5.15 -8.93
C THR A 110 -4.21 -5.01 -8.09
N GLY A 111 -5.27 -5.71 -8.45
CA GLY A 111 -6.51 -5.71 -7.67
C GLY A 111 -6.30 -6.10 -6.20
N HIS A 112 -5.42 -7.06 -5.91
CA HIS A 112 -5.29 -7.59 -4.55
C HIS A 112 -3.85 -7.79 -4.08
N HIS A 113 -2.86 -7.72 -4.98
CA HIS A 113 -1.47 -7.99 -4.62
C HIS A 113 -0.68 -6.71 -4.32
N TRP A 114 0.11 -6.79 -3.28
CA TRP A 114 0.92 -5.69 -2.76
C TRP A 114 2.18 -6.21 -2.06
N VAL A 115 3.17 -5.36 -1.97
CA VAL A 115 4.38 -5.54 -1.14
C VAL A 115 4.64 -4.28 -0.35
N ALA A 116 5.15 -4.41 0.86
CA ALA A 116 5.63 -3.31 1.68
C ALA A 116 7.06 -3.56 2.16
N GLN A 117 7.83 -2.49 2.25
CA GLN A 117 9.20 -2.51 2.73
C GLN A 117 9.38 -1.50 3.86
N ARG A 118 10.02 -1.92 4.95
CA ARG A 118 10.47 -1.02 6.00
C ARG A 118 11.65 -0.20 5.50
N ILE A 119 11.64 1.09 5.75
CA ILE A 119 12.77 1.97 5.43
C ILE A 119 13.77 1.90 6.61
N PRO A 120 15.04 1.57 6.36
CA PRO A 120 16.06 1.49 7.41
C PRO A 120 16.23 2.83 8.16
N ASP A 121 16.57 2.77 9.45
CA ASP A 121 16.65 3.94 10.34
C ASP A 121 17.75 4.95 9.92
N ASP A 122 18.74 4.51 9.16
CA ASP A 122 19.84 5.32 8.65
C ASP A 122 19.68 5.72 7.17
N ALA A 123 18.47 5.49 6.59
CA ALA A 123 18.19 5.74 5.20
C ALA A 123 16.98 6.70 5.02
N TYR A 124 16.83 7.17 3.81
CA TYR A 124 15.59 7.80 3.33
C TYR A 124 15.15 7.16 2.03
N ALA A 125 13.87 7.21 1.75
CA ALA A 125 13.31 6.71 0.50
C ALA A 125 12.71 7.85 -0.33
N VAL A 126 12.86 7.75 -1.65
CA VAL A 126 12.19 8.60 -2.62
C VAL A 126 11.46 7.68 -3.59
N ALA A 127 10.15 7.76 -3.59
CA ALA A 127 9.29 7.03 -4.53
C ALA A 127 8.84 7.98 -5.64
N ALA A 128 9.17 7.63 -6.88
CA ALA A 128 8.69 8.32 -8.07
C ALA A 128 7.42 7.62 -8.61
N ASN A 129 6.83 8.14 -9.69
CA ASN A 129 5.68 7.52 -10.36
C ASN A 129 6.08 6.22 -11.07
N GLN A 130 6.42 5.21 -10.31
CA GLN A 130 6.83 3.88 -10.76
C GLN A 130 6.88 2.93 -9.57
N VAL A 131 6.93 1.62 -9.79
CA VAL A 131 7.26 0.63 -8.76
C VAL A 131 8.69 0.89 -8.27
N ALA A 132 8.86 1.17 -6.98
CA ALA A 132 10.14 1.48 -6.34
C ALA A 132 10.74 0.27 -5.62
N ILE A 133 9.88 -0.57 -5.01
CA ILE A 133 10.32 -1.80 -4.33
C ILE A 133 10.87 -2.78 -5.37
N GLN A 134 12.05 -3.31 -5.11
CA GLN A 134 12.72 -4.23 -6.01
C GLN A 134 12.82 -5.63 -5.39
N TRP A 135 13.97 -5.96 -4.83
CA TRP A 135 14.22 -7.29 -4.28
C TRP A 135 13.47 -7.50 -2.96
N VAL A 136 12.58 -8.47 -2.95
CA VAL A 136 11.81 -8.86 -1.76
C VAL A 136 12.44 -10.10 -1.15
N ASP A 137 12.75 -10.02 0.13
CA ASP A 137 13.23 -11.16 0.92
C ASP A 137 12.07 -11.69 1.77
N PHE A 138 11.54 -12.84 1.37
CA PHE A 138 10.44 -13.51 2.09
C PHE A 138 10.88 -14.21 3.39
N ASP A 139 12.17 -14.30 3.63
CA ASP A 139 12.74 -14.82 4.89
C ASP A 139 12.98 -13.69 5.92
N ASP A 140 12.74 -12.43 5.54
CA ASP A 140 12.91 -11.24 6.39
C ASP A 140 11.58 -10.49 6.65
N PRO A 141 10.66 -11.07 7.45
CA PRO A 141 9.38 -10.45 7.75
C PRO A 141 9.49 -9.21 8.64
N ASP A 142 10.65 -8.91 9.20
CA ASP A 142 10.87 -7.69 9.95
C ASP A 142 11.02 -6.46 9.05
N ASN A 143 11.48 -6.65 7.81
CA ASN A 143 11.71 -5.59 6.84
C ASN A 143 10.79 -5.67 5.61
N PHE A 144 10.10 -6.80 5.38
CA PHE A 144 9.16 -6.96 4.28
C PHE A 144 7.82 -7.53 4.73
N MET A 145 6.77 -7.07 4.07
CA MET A 145 5.42 -7.63 4.19
C MET A 145 4.81 -7.73 2.80
N TRP A 146 3.87 -8.65 2.62
CA TRP A 146 3.29 -8.93 1.30
C TRP A 146 1.89 -9.51 1.41
N SER A 147 1.14 -9.45 0.33
CA SER A 147 -0.17 -10.08 0.21
C SER A 147 -0.08 -11.59 0.22
N ASP A 148 -1.02 -12.24 0.89
CA ASP A 148 -1.12 -13.70 0.91
C ASP A 148 -1.16 -14.27 -0.51
N GLY A 149 -0.39 -15.35 -0.74
CA GLY A 149 -0.37 -16.08 -2.00
C GLY A 149 0.37 -15.38 -3.16
N ILE A 150 1.06 -14.25 -2.95
CA ILE A 150 1.75 -13.55 -4.04
C ILE A 150 2.83 -14.39 -4.71
N GLN A 151 3.56 -15.22 -3.95
CA GLN A 151 4.60 -16.08 -4.51
C GLN A 151 3.99 -17.18 -5.41
N GLU A 152 2.93 -17.80 -4.96
CA GLU A 152 2.17 -18.80 -5.71
C GLU A 152 1.56 -18.20 -6.96
N PHE A 153 0.94 -17.02 -6.84
CA PHE A 153 0.37 -16.27 -7.96
C PHE A 153 1.41 -15.99 -9.05
N VAL A 154 2.58 -15.47 -8.67
CA VAL A 154 3.67 -15.17 -9.60
C VAL A 154 4.22 -16.44 -10.25
N ALA A 155 4.35 -17.53 -9.49
CA ALA A 155 4.84 -18.80 -10.01
C ALA A 155 3.83 -19.48 -10.95
N GLU A 156 2.55 -19.54 -10.58
CA GLU A 156 1.48 -20.15 -11.38
C GLU A 156 1.30 -19.51 -12.75
N HIS A 157 1.40 -18.17 -12.77
CA HIS A 157 1.21 -17.39 -14.01
C HIS A 157 2.52 -17.05 -14.72
N HIS A 158 3.67 -17.57 -14.24
CA HIS A 158 4.99 -17.35 -14.88
C HIS A 158 5.36 -15.88 -15.04
N LEU A 159 5.03 -15.04 -14.05
CA LEU A 159 5.16 -13.59 -14.14
C LEU A 159 6.58 -13.08 -13.87
N ASN A 160 7.42 -13.87 -13.20
CA ASN A 160 8.79 -13.46 -12.86
C ASN A 160 9.73 -13.62 -14.08
N PRO A 161 10.25 -12.53 -14.66
CA PRO A 161 11.20 -12.61 -15.77
C PRO A 161 12.63 -12.95 -15.31
N ASP A 162 12.92 -12.79 -14.01
CA ASP A 162 14.23 -13.06 -13.45
C ASP A 162 14.39 -14.57 -13.19
N LYS A 163 15.62 -15.06 -13.33
CA LYS A 163 15.90 -16.48 -13.10
C LYS A 163 15.98 -16.85 -11.62
N GLU A 164 16.33 -15.88 -10.79
CA GLU A 164 16.54 -16.05 -9.35
C GLU A 164 15.99 -14.83 -8.61
N GLY A 165 15.51 -15.04 -7.39
CA GLY A 165 14.97 -14.00 -6.53
C GLY A 165 13.58 -13.51 -6.93
N PHE A 166 13.11 -12.49 -6.27
CA PHE A 166 11.80 -11.89 -6.50
C PHE A 166 11.97 -10.37 -6.61
N ASN A 167 12.10 -9.89 -7.83
CA ASN A 167 12.17 -8.45 -8.09
C ASN A 167 10.77 -7.92 -8.40
N PHE A 168 10.13 -7.34 -7.40
CA PHE A 168 8.74 -6.88 -7.49
C PHE A 168 8.52 -5.86 -8.62
N ARG A 169 9.50 -5.03 -8.88
CA ARG A 169 9.45 -4.06 -9.99
C ARG A 169 9.46 -4.70 -11.37
N HIS A 170 9.98 -5.92 -11.51
CA HIS A 170 10.05 -6.62 -12.80
C HIS A 170 8.80 -7.47 -13.08
N ILE A 171 8.06 -7.82 -12.02
CA ILE A 171 6.84 -8.62 -12.05
C ILE A 171 5.63 -7.75 -12.33
#